data_2eec73e4cc6ec0a7cbbfe525ffea117d
#
_entry.id   2eec73e4cc6ec0a7cbbfe525ffea117d
#
_cell.length_a   1.000
_cell.length_b   1.000
_cell.length_c   1.000
_cell.angle_alpha   90.00
_cell.angle_beta   90.00
_cell.angle_gamma   90.00
#
_symmetry.space_group_name_H-M   'P 1'
#
loop_
_entity.id
_entity.type
_entity.pdbx_description
1 polymer ?
#
loop_
_entity_poly.entity_id
_entity_poly.type
_entity_poly.pdbx_seq_one_letter_code
_entity_poly.pdbx_strand_id
1 'polypeptide(L)'
;DLFFQAKEDGESVIFTATAGSGSVQFTYTLPSNSYLVDYQLQLNNLQSVLDTKADELKLTWDYEASKHEQDMSSEKTKSTAYWKVFEEDVEHIGVGKSKEESIEASILWLSFKQRFFNATFLNENTFTDITVGTDIESDDSTKVAGFHGEMAMAVDFTKAEQSFDMQLFYGPNNYKMLKAYNNDMHQVVELSADFFLFRWVKWINAWLIIPLFNFIEKFIPNYGIIILIMTLIIKMILMPLTFKSYVSTAKQRVLKPELDELKKQFGDDSAGYSRAQMDLYSKTGVSMFGGCLPMLLQMPFLLAMFYFFPSSIELRQESFLWAQDLSTFDTIPLLTWAKSIPLLGNHLSVFTILMTVSSILMAKFNPQMQSQPSQPGMEMMKYMPYIFPFFLLFLFNSFPAALTYYYFLSNMITFGQQFVINKFFIDEEQIKVQLEENKKKPVKKSKWATKMEEVYKLQQQQQMQQKKK
;
A
#
# COMPACT_ATOMS: atom_id res chain seq x y z
N ASP A 1 47.46 4.01 2.60
CA ASP A 1 46.62 4.57 1.51
C ASP A 1 47.01 3.91 0.18
N LEU A 2 46.05 3.43 -0.56
CA LEU A 2 46.23 2.90 -1.91
C LEU A 2 45.98 4.04 -2.93
N PHE A 3 46.93 4.22 -3.85
CA PHE A 3 46.82 5.18 -4.93
C PHE A 3 46.41 4.44 -6.21
N PHE A 4 45.26 4.79 -6.75
CA PHE A 4 44.73 4.19 -7.96
C PHE A 4 45.05 5.05 -9.20
N GLN A 5 45.46 4.39 -10.26
CA GLN A 5 45.52 4.96 -11.60
C GLN A 5 44.23 4.64 -12.33
N ALA A 6 43.54 5.65 -12.86
CA ALA A 6 42.30 5.49 -13.62
C ALA A 6 42.61 5.42 -15.11
N LYS A 7 41.96 4.49 -15.84
CA LYS A 7 41.98 4.36 -17.28
C LYS A 7 40.55 4.20 -17.80
N GLU A 8 40.17 4.98 -18.77
CA GLU A 8 38.89 4.79 -19.50
C GLU A 8 39.11 3.81 -20.67
N ASP A 9 38.13 2.90 -20.88
CA ASP A 9 38.13 1.92 -21.95
C ASP A 9 36.71 1.65 -22.44
N GLY A 10 36.25 2.47 -23.38
CA GLY A 10 34.89 2.40 -23.92
C GLY A 10 33.81 2.71 -22.87
N GLU A 11 32.96 1.72 -22.57
CA GLU A 11 31.90 1.83 -21.54
C GLU A 11 32.45 1.49 -20.12
N SER A 12 33.76 1.23 -19.99
CA SER A 12 34.40 0.83 -18.75
C SER A 12 35.37 1.88 -18.21
N VAL A 13 35.49 1.93 -16.89
CA VAL A 13 36.56 2.67 -16.17
C VAL A 13 37.28 1.67 -15.27
N ILE A 14 38.60 1.64 -15.42
CA ILE A 14 39.49 0.72 -14.71
C ILE A 14 40.36 1.50 -13.75
N PHE A 15 40.29 1.13 -12.45
CA PHE A 15 41.18 1.66 -11.41
C PHE A 15 42.16 0.60 -10.98
N THR A 16 43.46 0.89 -11.11
CA THR A 16 44.52 -0.07 -10.77
C THR A 16 45.40 0.51 -9.70
N ALA A 17 45.59 -0.22 -8.60
CA ALA A 17 46.63 0.03 -7.60
C ALA A 17 47.66 -1.10 -7.63
N THR A 18 48.96 -0.74 -7.57
CA THR A 18 50.06 -1.70 -7.56
C THR A 18 50.76 -1.72 -6.18
N ALA A 19 51.10 -2.92 -5.71
CA ALA A 19 51.80 -3.15 -4.48
C ALA A 19 52.91 -4.20 -4.70
N GLY A 20 54.15 -3.77 -4.80
CA GLY A 20 55.26 -4.67 -5.18
C GLY A 20 55.10 -5.25 -6.57
N SER A 21 55.01 -6.59 -6.66
CA SER A 21 54.71 -7.33 -7.92
C SER A 21 53.23 -7.58 -8.13
N GLY A 22 52.40 -7.23 -7.13
CA GLY A 22 50.94 -7.48 -7.16
C GLY A 22 50.15 -6.23 -7.57
N SER A 23 48.88 -6.45 -7.92
CA SER A 23 47.95 -5.38 -8.22
C SER A 23 46.54 -5.71 -7.77
N VAL A 24 45.79 -4.64 -7.42
CA VAL A 24 44.32 -4.67 -7.21
C VAL A 24 43.70 -3.82 -8.32
N GLN A 25 42.73 -4.38 -9.00
CA GLN A 25 42.03 -3.69 -10.09
C GLN A 25 40.53 -3.71 -9.85
N PHE A 26 39.91 -2.53 -9.95
CA PHE A 26 38.47 -2.34 -9.98
C PHE A 26 38.04 -1.94 -11.39
N THR A 27 37.17 -2.71 -12.00
CA THR A 27 36.60 -2.41 -13.32
C THR A 27 35.11 -2.13 -13.15
N TYR A 28 34.66 -0.97 -13.58
CA TYR A 28 33.26 -0.58 -13.63
C TYR A 28 32.84 -0.47 -15.09
N THR A 29 31.82 -1.23 -15.51
CA THR A 29 31.28 -1.18 -16.87
C THR A 29 29.80 -0.81 -16.80
N LEU A 30 29.43 0.31 -17.42
CA LEU A 30 28.03 0.75 -17.52
C LEU A 30 27.54 0.54 -18.95
N PRO A 31 26.77 -0.53 -19.21
CA PRO A 31 26.17 -0.76 -20.53
C PRO A 31 25.19 0.37 -20.90
N SER A 32 25.14 0.74 -22.16
CA SER A 32 24.22 1.74 -22.66
C SER A 32 22.76 1.43 -22.32
N ASN A 33 22.01 2.41 -21.83
CA ASN A 33 20.61 2.28 -21.38
C ASN A 33 20.40 1.29 -20.22
N SER A 34 21.38 1.10 -19.36
CA SER A 34 21.30 0.27 -18.14
C SER A 34 21.40 1.12 -16.88
N TYR A 35 20.72 0.68 -15.81
CA TYR A 35 20.93 1.15 -14.43
C TYR A 35 21.82 0.17 -13.65
N LEU A 36 22.23 -0.93 -14.28
CA LEU A 36 23.05 -1.96 -13.70
C LEU A 36 24.49 -1.78 -14.21
N VAL A 37 25.42 -1.58 -13.30
CA VAL A 37 26.84 -1.44 -13.53
C VAL A 37 27.49 -2.78 -13.22
N ASP A 38 28.17 -3.39 -14.17
CA ASP A 38 29.02 -4.54 -13.90
C ASP A 38 30.27 -4.07 -13.14
N TYR A 39 30.54 -4.69 -12.01
CA TYR A 39 31.64 -4.36 -11.13
C TYR A 39 32.53 -5.57 -10.90
N GLN A 40 33.77 -5.49 -11.34
CA GLN A 40 34.72 -6.58 -11.20
C GLN A 40 35.90 -6.15 -10.31
N LEU A 41 36.20 -6.96 -9.31
CA LEU A 41 37.40 -6.84 -8.49
C LEU A 41 38.36 -7.94 -8.89
N GLN A 42 39.58 -7.56 -9.32
CA GLN A 42 40.67 -8.49 -9.64
C GLN A 42 41.85 -8.32 -8.69
N LEU A 43 42.32 -9.42 -8.14
CA LEU A 43 43.46 -9.52 -7.24
C LEU A 43 44.55 -10.31 -7.92
N ASN A 44 45.69 -9.69 -8.20
CA ASN A 44 46.77 -10.32 -8.95
C ASN A 44 48.06 -10.30 -8.13
N ASN A 45 48.72 -11.47 -7.94
CA ASN A 45 50.03 -11.66 -7.29
C ASN A 45 50.20 -10.97 -5.93
N LEU A 46 49.18 -11.01 -5.08
CA LEU A 46 49.18 -10.34 -3.78
C LEU A 46 49.72 -11.19 -2.64
N GLN A 47 50.13 -12.45 -2.88
CA GLN A 47 50.60 -13.41 -1.84
C GLN A 47 51.81 -12.90 -1.04
N SER A 48 52.65 -12.05 -1.65
CA SER A 48 53.83 -11.48 -0.98
C SER A 48 53.54 -10.19 -0.20
N VAL A 49 52.32 -9.65 -0.33
CA VAL A 49 51.98 -8.32 0.23
C VAL A 49 50.88 -8.44 1.29
N LEU A 50 49.97 -9.41 1.14
CA LEU A 50 48.84 -9.64 2.04
C LEU A 50 49.08 -10.85 2.95
N ASP A 51 48.33 -10.90 4.06
CA ASP A 51 48.33 -12.07 4.94
C ASP A 51 47.55 -13.22 4.23
N THR A 52 48.29 -14.23 3.79
CA THR A 52 47.75 -15.41 3.11
C THR A 52 46.93 -16.33 4.02
N LYS A 53 46.85 -16.04 5.32
CA LYS A 53 45.99 -16.77 6.25
C LYS A 53 44.57 -16.17 6.33
N ALA A 54 44.40 -14.96 5.85
CA ALA A 54 43.05 -14.40 5.74
C ALA A 54 42.26 -15.13 4.64
N ASP A 55 41.06 -15.48 4.94
CA ASP A 55 40.14 -16.22 4.08
C ASP A 55 38.87 -15.40 3.71
N GLU A 56 38.82 -14.16 4.19
CA GLU A 56 37.72 -13.23 3.94
C GLU A 56 38.20 -11.87 3.47
N LEU A 57 37.45 -11.31 2.52
CA LEU A 57 37.57 -9.90 2.11
C LEU A 57 36.36 -9.14 2.65
N LYS A 58 36.60 -8.16 3.54
CA LYS A 58 35.54 -7.33 4.11
C LYS A 58 35.25 -6.14 3.21
N LEU A 59 33.98 -5.91 2.99
CA LEU A 59 33.43 -4.78 2.25
C LEU A 59 32.57 -3.93 3.18
N THR A 60 32.86 -2.64 3.26
CA THR A 60 32.01 -1.67 3.95
C THR A 60 31.39 -0.75 2.93
N TRP A 61 30.08 -0.57 3.01
CA TRP A 61 29.31 0.28 2.12
C TRP A 61 28.44 1.25 2.90
N ASP A 62 28.86 2.52 2.93
CA ASP A 62 28.13 3.62 3.53
C ASP A 62 27.44 4.43 2.45
N TYR A 63 26.16 4.77 2.69
CA TYR A 63 25.38 5.56 1.76
C TYR A 63 24.54 6.61 2.51
N GLU A 64 24.78 7.86 2.22
CA GLU A 64 23.97 8.98 2.71
C GLU A 64 22.92 9.35 1.68
N ALA A 65 21.65 9.07 2.02
CA ALA A 65 20.53 9.38 1.17
C ALA A 65 20.14 10.85 1.26
N SER A 66 20.34 11.60 0.19
CA SER A 66 19.92 13.00 0.08
C SER A 66 18.41 13.10 -0.16
N LYS A 67 17.84 14.25 0.22
CA LYS A 67 16.43 14.57 -0.04
C LYS A 67 16.20 14.79 -1.53
N HIS A 68 15.25 14.06 -2.10
CA HIS A 68 14.81 14.17 -3.50
C HIS A 68 13.35 14.63 -3.64
N GLU A 69 12.53 14.41 -2.61
CA GLU A 69 11.09 14.62 -2.67
C GLU A 69 10.66 15.89 -1.91
N GLN A 70 9.51 16.46 -2.29
CA GLN A 70 8.95 17.63 -1.63
C GLN A 70 8.63 17.33 -0.16
N ASP A 71 8.03 16.17 0.12
CA ASP A 71 7.70 15.71 1.47
C ASP A 71 8.81 14.81 2.03
N MET A 72 9.70 15.40 2.80
CA MET A 72 10.79 14.70 3.49
C MET A 72 10.28 13.66 4.48
N SER A 73 9.16 13.90 5.16
CA SER A 73 8.60 12.95 6.12
C SER A 73 8.16 11.67 5.42
N SER A 74 7.49 11.80 4.28
CA SER A 74 7.11 10.66 3.45
C SER A 74 8.32 9.91 2.91
N GLU A 75 9.38 10.63 2.50
CA GLU A 75 10.60 10.01 2.00
C GLU A 75 11.34 9.24 3.10
N LYS A 76 11.48 9.84 4.30
CA LYS A 76 12.06 9.17 5.48
C LYS A 76 11.30 7.89 5.85
N THR A 77 9.97 7.96 5.90
CA THR A 77 9.13 6.80 6.24
C THR A 77 9.15 5.69 5.20
N LYS A 78 9.65 5.94 4.00
CA LYS A 78 9.77 4.96 2.90
C LYS A 78 11.19 4.49 2.67
N SER A 79 12.15 5.03 3.42
CA SER A 79 13.58 4.68 3.31
C SER A 79 13.92 3.54 4.27
N THR A 80 14.57 2.50 3.74
CA THR A 80 15.01 1.33 4.52
C THR A 80 16.00 0.48 3.74
N ALA A 81 16.67 -0.47 4.42
CA ALA A 81 17.52 -1.46 3.79
C ALA A 81 16.77 -2.77 3.57
N TYR A 82 16.97 -3.36 2.39
CA TYR A 82 16.47 -4.67 1.97
C TYR A 82 17.63 -5.60 1.65
N TRP A 83 17.44 -6.90 1.84
CA TRP A 83 18.40 -7.92 1.41
C TRP A 83 17.69 -9.18 0.95
N LYS A 84 18.33 -9.90 0.01
CA LYS A 84 17.84 -11.19 -0.47
C LYS A 84 18.66 -12.30 0.16
N VAL A 85 18.03 -13.07 1.02
CA VAL A 85 18.60 -14.26 1.61
C VAL A 85 18.75 -15.36 0.52
N PHE A 86 19.87 -16.05 0.51
CA PHE A 86 20.14 -17.13 -0.44
C PHE A 86 19.10 -18.25 -0.26
N GLU A 87 18.45 -18.66 -1.33
CA GLU A 87 17.37 -19.67 -1.36
C GLU A 87 16.12 -19.33 -0.53
N GLU A 88 16.01 -18.14 0.07
CA GLU A 88 14.86 -17.70 0.86
C GLU A 88 14.22 -16.42 0.31
N ASP A 89 13.33 -15.80 1.09
CA ASP A 89 12.62 -14.57 0.69
C ASP A 89 13.50 -13.31 0.85
N VAL A 90 12.99 -12.19 0.36
CA VAL A 90 13.55 -10.85 0.59
C VAL A 90 13.11 -10.36 1.95
N GLU A 91 14.06 -9.89 2.74
CA GLU A 91 13.87 -9.32 4.07
C GLU A 91 14.26 -7.83 4.09
N HIS A 92 13.91 -7.12 5.16
CA HIS A 92 14.23 -5.70 5.32
C HIS A 92 14.15 -5.25 6.78
N ILE A 93 14.86 -4.19 7.11
CA ILE A 93 14.63 -3.44 8.36
C ILE A 93 13.24 -2.80 8.28
N GLY A 94 12.51 -2.79 9.40
CA GLY A 94 11.19 -2.17 9.43
C GLY A 94 11.22 -0.73 8.92
N VAL A 95 10.39 -0.44 7.93
CA VAL A 95 10.36 0.84 7.21
C VAL A 95 10.21 2.02 8.18
N GLY A 96 10.98 3.09 7.96
CA GLY A 96 10.94 4.29 8.79
C GLY A 96 11.54 4.12 10.20
N LYS A 97 12.46 3.18 10.38
CA LYS A 97 13.14 2.93 11.68
C LYS A 97 14.64 3.06 11.55
N SER A 98 15.26 3.66 12.57
CA SER A 98 16.70 3.55 12.79
C SER A 98 16.98 2.25 13.55
N LYS A 99 17.77 1.36 12.94
CA LYS A 99 18.09 0.05 13.51
C LYS A 99 19.33 -0.52 12.84
N GLU A 100 20.05 -1.34 13.57
CA GLU A 100 21.13 -2.18 13.07
C GLU A 100 20.78 -3.65 13.30
N GLU A 101 21.04 -4.49 12.30
CA GLU A 101 20.80 -5.93 12.33
C GLU A 101 22.02 -6.68 11.81
N SER A 102 22.40 -7.76 12.52
CA SER A 102 23.36 -8.76 12.03
C SER A 102 22.60 -9.93 11.43
N ILE A 103 22.97 -10.33 10.23
CA ILE A 103 22.31 -11.36 9.44
C ILE A 103 23.21 -12.59 9.39
N GLU A 104 22.79 -13.68 9.99
CA GLU A 104 23.55 -14.95 10.03
C GLU A 104 23.55 -15.68 8.68
N ALA A 105 22.49 -15.48 7.87
CA ALA A 105 22.34 -16.12 6.59
C ALA A 105 23.16 -15.42 5.50
N SER A 106 23.62 -16.18 4.49
CA SER A 106 24.24 -15.61 3.29
C SER A 106 23.20 -14.86 2.44
N ILE A 107 23.60 -13.73 1.83
CA ILE A 107 22.71 -12.93 0.98
C ILE A 107 23.25 -12.81 -0.44
N LEU A 108 22.35 -12.68 -1.42
CA LEU A 108 22.65 -12.45 -2.84
C LEU A 108 22.83 -10.97 -3.15
N TRP A 109 22.10 -10.12 -2.47
CA TRP A 109 22.21 -8.66 -2.62
C TRP A 109 21.77 -7.92 -1.37
N LEU A 110 22.33 -6.73 -1.19
CA LEU A 110 21.95 -5.71 -0.21
C LEU A 110 21.50 -4.46 -0.97
N SER A 111 20.36 -3.88 -0.57
CA SER A 111 19.76 -2.70 -1.21
C SER A 111 19.46 -1.61 -0.19
N PHE A 112 19.94 -0.42 -0.44
CA PHE A 112 19.58 0.80 0.27
C PHE A 112 18.51 1.55 -0.53
N LYS A 113 17.29 1.50 -0.04
CA LYS A 113 16.12 2.02 -0.73
C LYS A 113 15.67 3.36 -0.15
N GLN A 114 15.47 4.34 -1.01
CA GLN A 114 14.67 5.54 -0.80
C GLN A 114 13.26 5.35 -1.40
N ARG A 115 12.40 6.34 -1.29
CA ARG A 115 11.04 6.24 -1.78
C ARG A 115 10.94 5.76 -3.23
N PHE A 116 11.64 6.41 -4.17
CA PHE A 116 11.54 6.13 -5.61
C PHE A 116 12.82 5.58 -6.23
N PHE A 117 13.91 5.52 -5.49
CA PHE A 117 15.20 5.05 -5.99
C PHE A 117 15.82 4.05 -5.01
N ASN A 118 16.67 3.20 -5.52
CA ASN A 118 17.50 2.34 -4.69
C ASN A 118 18.92 2.22 -5.25
N ALA A 119 19.85 1.96 -4.34
CA ALA A 119 21.18 1.50 -4.60
C ALA A 119 21.28 0.05 -4.13
N THR A 120 21.64 -0.87 -5.01
CA THR A 120 21.72 -2.30 -4.67
C THR A 120 23.04 -2.87 -5.08
N PHE A 121 23.70 -3.60 -4.17
CA PHE A 121 24.91 -4.33 -4.42
C PHE A 121 24.60 -5.81 -4.50
N LEU A 122 24.94 -6.45 -5.64
CA LEU A 122 24.61 -7.82 -5.97
C LEU A 122 25.89 -8.65 -6.12
N ASN A 123 25.84 -9.89 -5.62
CA ASN A 123 26.92 -10.87 -5.78
C ASN A 123 26.34 -12.27 -6.00
N GLU A 124 26.64 -12.89 -7.13
CA GLU A 124 26.15 -14.24 -7.44
C GLU A 124 26.75 -15.31 -6.51
N ASN A 125 27.94 -15.04 -5.93
CA ASN A 125 28.64 -15.96 -5.02
C ASN A 125 28.28 -15.72 -3.54
N THR A 126 27.26 -14.92 -3.25
CA THR A 126 26.77 -14.53 -1.93
C THR A 126 27.75 -13.66 -1.12
N PHE A 127 27.19 -12.93 -0.17
CA PHE A 127 27.91 -12.26 0.91
C PHE A 127 27.60 -13.00 2.21
N THR A 128 28.58 -12.96 3.13
CA THR A 128 28.50 -13.53 4.49
C THR A 128 28.86 -12.50 5.53
N ASP A 129 28.73 -12.81 6.82
CA ASP A 129 29.08 -11.94 7.95
C ASP A 129 28.54 -10.52 7.78
N ILE A 130 27.19 -10.43 7.65
CA ILE A 130 26.52 -9.21 7.22
C ILE A 130 26.02 -8.45 8.45
N THR A 131 26.37 -7.15 8.52
CA THR A 131 25.72 -6.18 9.40
C THR A 131 25.14 -5.07 8.54
N VAL A 132 23.85 -4.77 8.75
CA VAL A 132 23.17 -3.71 8.03
C VAL A 132 22.49 -2.75 8.99
N GLY A 133 22.67 -1.45 8.74
CA GLY A 133 22.13 -0.39 9.57
C GLY A 133 21.39 0.69 8.78
N THR A 134 20.38 1.27 9.40
CA THR A 134 19.67 2.45 8.91
C THR A 134 19.60 3.50 10.01
N ASP A 135 19.89 4.75 9.68
CA ASP A 135 19.70 5.92 10.54
C ASP A 135 18.81 6.94 9.83
N ILE A 136 17.61 7.14 10.37
CA ILE A 136 16.56 8.02 9.80
C ILE A 136 16.35 9.27 10.68
N GLU A 137 16.96 9.32 11.87
CA GLU A 137 16.73 10.36 12.87
C GLU A 137 17.61 11.63 12.68
N SER A 138 18.28 11.76 11.53
CA SER A 138 19.09 12.93 11.24
C SER A 138 18.26 14.23 11.30
N ASP A 139 18.77 15.22 12.05
CA ASP A 139 18.25 16.59 12.11
C ASP A 139 18.62 17.43 10.86
N ASP A 140 19.46 16.89 10.00
CA ASP A 140 19.88 17.55 8.75
C ASP A 140 18.71 17.56 7.75
N SER A 141 18.22 18.73 7.41
CA SER A 141 17.10 18.92 6.47
C SER A 141 17.43 18.55 5.02
N THR A 142 18.67 18.20 4.71
CA THR A 142 19.14 17.76 3.39
C THR A 142 19.27 16.25 3.28
N LYS A 143 19.33 15.55 4.41
CA LYS A 143 19.53 14.10 4.50
C LYS A 143 18.23 13.39 4.91
N VAL A 144 17.90 12.32 4.21
CA VAL A 144 16.72 11.48 4.46
C VAL A 144 17.07 10.32 5.37
N ALA A 145 18.19 9.64 5.08
CA ALA A 145 18.66 8.49 5.83
C ALA A 145 20.17 8.32 5.68
N GLY A 146 20.83 7.77 6.70
CA GLY A 146 22.12 7.14 6.61
C GLY A 146 21.95 5.63 6.51
N PHE A 147 22.70 4.99 5.62
CA PHE A 147 22.74 3.55 5.49
C PHE A 147 24.15 3.05 5.68
N HIS A 148 24.29 1.93 6.37
CA HIS A 148 25.54 1.25 6.61
C HIS A 148 25.39 -0.23 6.29
N GLY A 149 26.36 -0.80 5.57
CA GLY A 149 26.43 -2.22 5.28
C GLY A 149 27.86 -2.73 5.40
N GLU A 150 28.08 -3.72 6.25
CA GLU A 150 29.30 -4.51 6.29
C GLU A 150 28.99 -5.90 5.76
N MET A 151 29.86 -6.43 4.91
CA MET A 151 29.71 -7.74 4.28
C MET A 151 31.07 -8.38 4.10
N ALA A 152 31.14 -9.70 4.07
CA ALA A 152 32.34 -10.44 3.76
C ALA A 152 32.16 -11.32 2.51
N MET A 153 33.24 -11.57 1.82
CA MET A 153 33.32 -12.52 0.71
C MET A 153 34.49 -13.48 0.96
N ALA A 154 34.31 -14.75 0.65
CA ALA A 154 35.39 -15.72 0.73
C ALA A 154 36.48 -15.41 -0.29
N VAL A 155 37.73 -15.39 0.14
CA VAL A 155 38.90 -15.13 -0.68
C VAL A 155 40.03 -16.12 -0.34
N ASP A 156 40.82 -16.49 -1.32
CA ASP A 156 41.97 -17.37 -1.14
C ASP A 156 43.25 -16.66 -1.59
N PHE A 157 43.88 -15.93 -0.69
CA PHE A 157 45.12 -15.16 -0.97
C PHE A 157 46.33 -16.03 -1.30
N THR A 158 46.23 -17.37 -1.33
CA THR A 158 47.28 -18.26 -1.84
C THR A 158 47.29 -18.33 -3.36
N LYS A 159 46.19 -17.98 -4.04
CA LYS A 159 46.08 -17.95 -5.49
C LYS A 159 46.74 -16.72 -6.07
N ALA A 160 47.40 -16.93 -7.24
CA ALA A 160 48.06 -15.83 -7.94
C ALA A 160 47.10 -14.82 -8.55
N GLU A 161 45.93 -15.30 -8.97
CA GLU A 161 44.89 -14.49 -9.62
C GLU A 161 43.50 -14.90 -9.10
N GLN A 162 42.68 -13.89 -8.73
CA GLN A 162 41.30 -14.07 -8.40
C GLN A 162 40.47 -12.93 -8.96
N SER A 163 39.26 -13.26 -9.40
CA SER A 163 38.27 -12.30 -9.90
C SER A 163 36.94 -12.49 -9.19
N PHE A 164 36.32 -11.39 -8.80
CA PHE A 164 34.99 -11.33 -8.19
C PHE A 164 34.11 -10.47 -9.10
N ASP A 165 33.15 -11.11 -9.72
CA ASP A 165 32.17 -10.45 -10.57
C ASP A 165 30.94 -10.13 -9.75
N MET A 166 30.62 -8.85 -9.64
CA MET A 166 29.53 -8.28 -8.86
C MET A 166 28.78 -7.27 -9.72
N GLN A 167 27.67 -6.78 -9.22
CA GLN A 167 26.89 -5.75 -9.91
C GLN A 167 26.42 -4.69 -8.93
N LEU A 168 26.34 -3.44 -9.41
CA LEU A 168 25.79 -2.30 -8.69
C LEU A 168 24.60 -1.76 -9.47
N PHE A 169 23.44 -1.74 -8.85
CA PHE A 169 22.26 -1.11 -9.41
C PHE A 169 22.08 0.27 -8.76
N TYR A 170 21.96 1.30 -9.56
CA TYR A 170 21.57 2.65 -9.14
C TYR A 170 20.43 3.13 -10.03
N GLY A 171 19.21 3.07 -9.53
CA GLY A 171 18.09 3.35 -10.40
C GLY A 171 16.73 3.47 -9.71
N PRO A 172 15.68 3.60 -10.55
CA PRO A 172 14.33 3.80 -10.08
C PRO A 172 13.70 2.53 -9.54
N ASN A 173 12.82 2.67 -8.53
CA ASN A 173 11.98 1.60 -7.99
C ASN A 173 10.81 1.28 -8.96
N ASN A 174 11.12 1.03 -10.23
CA ASN A 174 10.13 0.63 -11.22
C ASN A 174 9.89 -0.87 -11.14
N TYR A 175 8.70 -1.28 -10.73
CA TYR A 175 8.35 -2.69 -10.50
C TYR A 175 8.61 -3.59 -11.72
N LYS A 176 8.21 -3.13 -12.91
CA LYS A 176 8.34 -3.91 -14.15
C LYS A 176 9.80 -4.10 -14.56
N MET A 177 10.59 -3.04 -14.45
CA MET A 177 12.01 -3.06 -14.76
C MET A 177 12.78 -3.96 -13.79
N LEU A 178 12.57 -3.76 -12.47
CA LEU A 178 13.23 -4.58 -11.44
C LEU A 178 12.83 -6.05 -11.54
N LYS A 179 11.58 -6.35 -11.93
CA LYS A 179 11.14 -7.72 -12.15
C LYS A 179 11.82 -8.40 -13.34
N ALA A 180 12.22 -7.62 -14.34
CA ALA A 180 12.90 -8.17 -15.54
C ALA A 180 14.31 -8.72 -15.24
N TYR A 181 14.94 -8.26 -14.14
CA TYR A 181 16.24 -8.80 -13.70
C TYR A 181 16.17 -10.21 -13.10
N ASN A 182 14.98 -10.74 -12.78
CA ASN A 182 14.75 -12.09 -12.24
C ASN A 182 15.55 -12.46 -10.97
N ASN A 183 15.88 -11.47 -10.15
CA ASN A 183 16.66 -11.60 -8.91
C ASN A 183 15.91 -11.12 -7.67
N ASP A 184 14.58 -11.02 -7.75
CA ASP A 184 13.68 -10.57 -6.70
C ASP A 184 13.81 -9.09 -6.25
N MET A 185 14.66 -8.28 -6.88
CA MET A 185 14.78 -6.85 -6.58
C MET A 185 13.45 -6.08 -6.68
N HIS A 186 12.49 -6.56 -7.49
CA HIS A 186 11.17 -5.94 -7.58
C HIS A 186 10.40 -5.93 -6.25
N GLN A 187 10.84 -6.71 -5.26
CA GLN A 187 10.21 -6.76 -3.93
C GLN A 187 10.54 -5.54 -3.07
N VAL A 188 11.53 -4.72 -3.43
CA VAL A 188 11.78 -3.42 -2.78
C VAL A 188 10.63 -2.42 -3.01
N VAL A 189 9.79 -2.66 -4.05
CA VAL A 189 8.60 -1.85 -4.31
C VAL A 189 7.47 -2.30 -3.37
N GLU A 190 7.10 -1.44 -2.44
CA GLU A 190 6.07 -1.73 -1.44
C GLU A 190 4.66 -1.78 -2.05
N LEU A 191 4.15 -2.98 -2.30
CA LEU A 191 2.80 -3.21 -2.87
C LEU A 191 1.75 -3.63 -1.84
N SER A 192 2.14 -3.83 -0.58
CA SER A 192 1.26 -4.18 0.56
C SER A 192 1.97 -3.91 1.87
N ALA A 193 1.24 -3.92 2.99
CA ALA A 193 1.87 -4.02 4.32
C ALA A 193 2.46 -5.41 4.55
N ASP A 194 3.48 -5.48 5.42
CA ASP A 194 4.11 -6.74 5.85
C ASP A 194 3.20 -7.57 6.73
N PHE A 195 2.21 -6.92 7.37
CA PHE A 195 1.27 -7.60 8.24
C PHE A 195 0.48 -8.66 7.46
N PHE A 196 0.46 -9.90 7.95
CA PHE A 196 -0.06 -11.07 7.22
C PHE A 196 -1.49 -10.91 6.68
N LEU A 197 -2.35 -10.14 7.38
CA LEU A 197 -3.72 -9.87 6.94
C LEU A 197 -3.81 -9.00 5.66
N PHE A 198 -2.75 -8.31 5.29
CA PHE A 198 -2.73 -7.43 4.11
C PHE A 198 -1.81 -7.93 2.99
N ARG A 199 -1.06 -9.01 3.20
CA ARG A 199 -0.16 -9.59 2.17
C ARG A 199 -0.86 -9.91 0.85
N TRP A 200 -2.13 -10.27 0.88
CA TRP A 200 -2.93 -10.53 -0.32
C TRP A 200 -3.12 -9.29 -1.22
N VAL A 201 -2.98 -8.08 -0.68
CA VAL A 201 -3.04 -6.81 -1.44
C VAL A 201 -1.93 -6.75 -2.50
N LYS A 202 -0.75 -7.29 -2.20
CA LYS A 202 0.36 -7.45 -3.15
C LYS A 202 -0.09 -8.15 -4.44
N TRP A 203 -0.94 -9.17 -4.33
CA TRP A 203 -1.46 -9.90 -5.48
C TRP A 203 -2.36 -9.04 -6.37
N ILE A 204 -3.23 -8.24 -5.78
CA ILE A 204 -4.10 -7.32 -6.54
C ILE A 204 -3.23 -6.31 -7.29
N ASN A 205 -2.24 -5.72 -6.63
CA ASN A 205 -1.33 -4.77 -7.27
C ASN A 205 -0.51 -5.44 -8.39
N ALA A 206 0.13 -6.57 -8.13
CA ALA A 206 1.01 -7.23 -9.09
C ALA A 206 0.28 -7.82 -10.31
N TRP A 207 -0.96 -8.34 -10.13
CA TRP A 207 -1.68 -9.06 -11.19
C TRP A 207 -2.79 -8.25 -11.86
N LEU A 208 -3.29 -7.20 -11.22
CA LEU A 208 -4.38 -6.41 -11.79
C LEU A 208 -3.99 -4.94 -11.97
N ILE A 209 -3.55 -4.25 -10.90
CA ILE A 209 -3.39 -2.80 -10.94
C ILE A 209 -2.21 -2.39 -11.83
N ILE A 210 -1.02 -2.94 -11.59
CA ILE A 210 0.18 -2.63 -12.37
C ILE A 210 0.02 -3.02 -13.84
N PRO A 211 -0.48 -4.23 -14.21
CA PRO A 211 -0.73 -4.56 -15.61
C PRO A 211 -1.76 -3.65 -16.28
N LEU A 212 -2.84 -3.30 -15.57
CA LEU A 212 -3.85 -2.40 -16.08
C LEU A 212 -3.30 -0.97 -16.31
N PHE A 213 -2.55 -0.46 -15.34
CA PHE A 213 -1.88 0.83 -15.43
C PHE A 213 -0.93 0.88 -16.63
N ASN A 214 -0.01 -0.07 -16.73
CA ASN A 214 0.96 -0.17 -17.83
C ASN A 214 0.28 -0.39 -19.20
N PHE A 215 -0.89 -1.04 -19.23
CA PHE A 215 -1.64 -1.21 -20.46
C PHE A 215 -2.24 0.11 -20.94
N ILE A 216 -2.84 0.90 -20.05
CA ILE A 216 -3.44 2.19 -20.40
C ILE A 216 -2.36 3.21 -20.77
N GLU A 217 -1.24 3.23 -20.06
CA GLU A 217 -0.08 4.09 -20.28
C GLU A 217 0.46 4.02 -21.72
N LYS A 218 0.39 2.84 -22.35
CA LYS A 218 0.81 2.70 -23.77
C LYS A 218 0.03 3.57 -24.75
N PHE A 219 -1.19 3.94 -24.41
CA PHE A 219 -2.12 4.67 -25.30
C PHE A 219 -2.33 6.11 -24.86
N ILE A 220 -2.14 6.41 -23.59
CA ILE A 220 -2.49 7.69 -22.98
C ILE A 220 -1.29 8.20 -22.18
N PRO A 221 -0.69 9.34 -22.57
CA PRO A 221 0.48 9.88 -21.88
C PRO A 221 0.12 10.67 -20.61
N ASN A 222 -1.15 10.97 -20.35
CA ASN A 222 -1.57 11.79 -19.20
C ASN A 222 -2.02 10.90 -18.04
N TYR A 223 -1.26 10.93 -16.95
CA TYR A 223 -1.48 10.07 -15.80
C TYR A 223 -2.76 10.37 -15.02
N GLY A 224 -3.23 11.62 -14.99
CA GLY A 224 -4.53 11.93 -14.41
C GLY A 224 -5.70 11.28 -15.18
N ILE A 225 -5.60 11.21 -16.52
CA ILE A 225 -6.57 10.49 -17.35
C ILE A 225 -6.42 8.98 -17.17
N ILE A 226 -5.20 8.46 -17.02
CA ILE A 226 -4.96 7.03 -16.71
C ILE A 226 -5.67 6.66 -15.41
N ILE A 227 -5.53 7.45 -14.36
CA ILE A 227 -6.20 7.23 -13.06
C ILE A 227 -7.73 7.23 -13.21
N LEU A 228 -8.28 8.17 -13.98
CA LEU A 228 -9.72 8.24 -14.27
C LEU A 228 -10.22 6.95 -14.96
N ILE A 229 -9.55 6.54 -16.04
CA ILE A 229 -9.95 5.36 -16.83
C ILE A 229 -9.79 4.08 -15.98
N MET A 230 -8.67 3.95 -15.27
CA MET A 230 -8.43 2.82 -14.38
C MET A 230 -9.51 2.72 -13.30
N THR A 231 -9.88 3.85 -12.69
CA THR A 231 -10.97 3.90 -11.70
C THR A 231 -12.29 3.44 -12.32
N LEU A 232 -12.61 3.91 -13.52
CA LEU A 232 -13.82 3.53 -14.23
C LEU A 232 -13.84 2.03 -14.54
N ILE A 233 -12.76 1.47 -15.05
CA ILE A 233 -12.65 0.03 -15.35
C ILE A 233 -12.84 -0.80 -14.09
N ILE A 234 -12.18 -0.47 -12.98
CA ILE A 234 -12.33 -1.18 -11.71
C ILE A 234 -13.78 -1.12 -11.22
N LYS A 235 -14.42 0.06 -11.30
CA LYS A 235 -15.84 0.22 -10.94
C LYS A 235 -16.78 -0.59 -11.83
N MET A 236 -16.48 -0.71 -13.11
CA MET A 236 -17.26 -1.55 -14.04
C MET A 236 -17.09 -3.06 -13.73
N ILE A 237 -15.88 -3.50 -13.40
CA ILE A 237 -15.61 -4.88 -12.96
C ILE A 237 -16.40 -5.21 -11.68
N LEU A 238 -16.47 -4.27 -10.74
CA LEU A 238 -17.21 -4.44 -9.49
C LEU A 238 -18.72 -4.26 -9.63
N MET A 239 -19.20 -3.67 -10.73
CA MET A 239 -20.61 -3.32 -10.91
C MET A 239 -21.59 -4.49 -10.72
N PRO A 240 -21.37 -5.72 -11.24
CA PRO A 240 -22.30 -6.83 -11.03
C PRO A 240 -22.49 -7.22 -9.55
N LEU A 241 -21.43 -7.07 -8.74
CA LEU A 241 -21.45 -7.35 -7.31
C LEU A 241 -22.13 -6.22 -6.53
N THR A 242 -21.79 -4.97 -6.86
CA THR A 242 -22.37 -3.79 -6.22
C THR A 242 -23.86 -3.61 -6.59
N PHE A 243 -24.29 -4.02 -7.79
CA PHE A 243 -25.69 -4.00 -8.19
C PHE A 243 -26.58 -4.81 -7.24
N LYS A 244 -26.18 -6.05 -6.90
CA LYS A 244 -26.92 -6.89 -5.94
C LYS A 244 -27.05 -6.21 -4.58
N SER A 245 -26.03 -5.47 -4.17
CA SER A 245 -26.06 -4.73 -2.92
C SER A 245 -26.98 -3.51 -2.98
N TYR A 246 -27.02 -2.78 -4.10
CA TYR A 246 -27.96 -1.66 -4.28
C TYR A 246 -29.42 -2.14 -4.24
N VAL A 247 -29.73 -3.29 -4.86
CA VAL A 247 -31.05 -3.91 -4.74
C VAL A 247 -31.38 -4.29 -3.29
N SER A 248 -30.41 -4.86 -2.55
CA SER A 248 -30.60 -5.18 -1.12
C SER A 248 -30.88 -3.94 -0.29
N THR A 249 -30.20 -2.82 -0.58
CA THR A 249 -30.44 -1.53 0.06
C THR A 249 -31.81 -0.98 -0.24
N ALA A 250 -32.26 -1.09 -1.47
CA ALA A 250 -33.61 -0.67 -1.85
C ALA A 250 -34.68 -1.46 -1.07
N LYS A 251 -34.47 -2.78 -0.89
CA LYS A 251 -35.35 -3.62 -0.05
C LYS A 251 -35.38 -3.14 1.41
N GLN A 252 -34.21 -2.77 1.98
CA GLN A 252 -34.14 -2.21 3.34
C GLN A 252 -34.87 -0.85 3.45
N ARG A 253 -34.78 -0.01 2.41
CA ARG A 253 -35.49 1.28 2.34
C ARG A 253 -37.04 1.09 2.34
N VAL A 254 -37.52 0.14 1.55
CA VAL A 254 -38.94 -0.19 1.51
C VAL A 254 -39.43 -0.71 2.87
N LEU A 255 -38.63 -1.42 3.62
CA LEU A 255 -38.95 -1.90 4.99
C LEU A 255 -38.83 -0.84 6.09
N LYS A 256 -38.28 0.34 5.79
CA LYS A 256 -38.05 1.38 6.81
C LYS A 256 -39.33 1.77 7.60
N PRO A 257 -40.51 1.98 6.98
CA PRO A 257 -41.72 2.29 7.74
C PRO A 257 -42.05 1.22 8.79
N GLU A 258 -41.94 -0.07 8.44
CA GLU A 258 -42.22 -1.17 9.37
C GLU A 258 -41.17 -1.23 10.49
N LEU A 259 -39.90 -0.95 10.19
CA LEU A 259 -38.85 -0.85 11.20
C LEU A 259 -39.08 0.32 12.17
N ASP A 260 -39.59 1.45 11.67
CA ASP A 260 -39.95 2.61 12.48
C ASP A 260 -41.14 2.31 13.41
N GLU A 261 -42.14 1.52 12.93
CA GLU A 261 -43.22 1.04 13.77
C GLU A 261 -42.74 0.07 14.86
N LEU A 262 -41.90 -0.91 14.52
CA LEU A 262 -41.28 -1.80 15.49
C LEU A 262 -40.50 -1.02 16.55
N LYS A 263 -39.77 0.01 16.15
CA LYS A 263 -39.02 0.86 17.09
C LYS A 263 -39.96 1.58 18.08
N LYS A 264 -41.11 2.05 17.61
CA LYS A 264 -42.13 2.67 18.49
C LYS A 264 -42.74 1.65 19.45
N GLN A 265 -42.99 0.41 18.99
CA GLN A 265 -43.55 -0.65 19.81
C GLN A 265 -42.65 -1.12 20.95
N PHE A 266 -41.36 -1.21 20.69
CA PHE A 266 -40.39 -1.72 21.66
C PHE A 266 -39.77 -0.60 22.54
N GLY A 267 -39.88 0.69 22.15
CA GLY A 267 -39.36 1.82 22.92
C GLY A 267 -37.92 1.64 23.34
N ASP A 268 -37.66 1.58 24.64
CA ASP A 268 -36.33 1.41 25.24
C ASP A 268 -35.85 -0.05 25.28
N ASP A 269 -36.70 -1.03 24.95
CA ASP A 269 -36.28 -2.45 24.86
C ASP A 269 -35.49 -2.71 23.57
N SER A 270 -34.20 -2.37 23.60
CA SER A 270 -33.29 -2.54 22.49
C SER A 270 -33.08 -4.02 22.09
N ALA A 271 -33.19 -4.94 23.05
CA ALA A 271 -33.02 -6.37 22.80
C ALA A 271 -34.26 -6.94 22.11
N GLY A 272 -35.46 -6.54 22.51
CA GLY A 272 -36.72 -6.89 21.86
C GLY A 272 -36.78 -6.33 20.43
N TYR A 273 -36.43 -5.06 20.25
CA TYR A 273 -36.36 -4.42 18.93
C TYR A 273 -35.39 -5.17 17.99
N SER A 274 -34.17 -5.48 18.43
CA SER A 274 -33.18 -6.18 17.62
C SER A 274 -33.65 -7.56 17.17
N ARG A 275 -34.39 -8.29 18.01
CA ARG A 275 -35.01 -9.58 17.68
C ARG A 275 -36.11 -9.41 16.64
N ALA A 276 -37.02 -8.47 16.86
CA ALA A 276 -38.12 -8.20 15.95
C ALA A 276 -37.62 -7.74 14.57
N GLN A 277 -36.57 -6.92 14.53
CA GLN A 277 -35.88 -6.52 13.30
C GLN A 277 -35.27 -7.72 12.55
N MET A 278 -34.58 -8.61 13.28
CA MET A 278 -33.97 -9.82 12.73
C MET A 278 -35.02 -10.77 12.17
N ASP A 279 -36.15 -10.91 12.86
CA ASP A 279 -37.29 -11.70 12.42
C ASP A 279 -37.93 -11.11 11.15
N LEU A 280 -38.15 -9.81 11.08
CA LEU A 280 -38.64 -9.11 9.91
C LEU A 280 -37.72 -9.32 8.69
N TYR A 281 -36.41 -9.14 8.85
CA TYR A 281 -35.43 -9.37 7.77
C TYR A 281 -35.44 -10.84 7.31
N SER A 282 -35.52 -11.77 8.26
CA SER A 282 -35.60 -13.20 7.96
C SER A 282 -36.86 -13.56 7.19
N LYS A 283 -38.05 -13.03 7.57
CA LYS A 283 -39.35 -13.25 6.90
C LYS A 283 -39.38 -12.66 5.49
N THR A 284 -38.78 -11.47 5.33
CA THR A 284 -38.77 -10.78 4.04
C THR A 284 -37.62 -11.25 3.11
N GLY A 285 -36.66 -12.04 3.63
CA GLY A 285 -35.49 -12.49 2.88
C GLY A 285 -34.51 -11.36 2.58
N VAL A 286 -34.50 -10.30 3.37
CA VAL A 286 -33.57 -9.16 3.25
C VAL A 286 -32.33 -9.40 4.08
N SER A 287 -31.14 -9.25 3.45
CA SER A 287 -29.89 -9.37 4.17
C SER A 287 -29.60 -8.12 5.01
N MET A 288 -29.29 -8.29 6.29
CA MET A 288 -28.84 -7.19 7.15
C MET A 288 -27.54 -6.55 6.66
N PHE A 289 -26.64 -7.36 6.11
CA PHE A 289 -25.34 -6.91 5.61
C PHE A 289 -25.35 -6.44 4.16
N GLY A 290 -26.50 -6.52 3.48
CA GLY A 290 -26.61 -6.14 2.08
C GLY A 290 -26.20 -4.70 1.81
N GLY A 291 -26.39 -3.83 2.78
CA GLY A 291 -26.05 -2.42 2.70
C GLY A 291 -24.56 -2.10 2.80
N CYS A 292 -23.79 -2.81 3.61
CA CYS A 292 -22.34 -2.57 3.76
C CYS A 292 -21.49 -3.36 2.74
N LEU A 293 -22.10 -4.27 1.97
CA LEU A 293 -21.40 -5.13 1.01
C LEU A 293 -20.60 -4.35 -0.04
N PRO A 294 -21.07 -3.22 -0.63
CA PRO A 294 -20.25 -2.43 -1.55
C PRO A 294 -18.97 -1.94 -0.93
N MET A 295 -19.01 -1.48 0.32
CA MET A 295 -17.85 -0.99 1.05
C MET A 295 -16.84 -2.11 1.28
N LEU A 296 -17.30 -3.30 1.69
CA LEU A 296 -16.44 -4.48 1.89
C LEU A 296 -15.80 -4.95 0.59
N LEU A 297 -16.55 -4.96 -0.52
CA LEU A 297 -16.02 -5.35 -1.83
C LEU A 297 -15.03 -4.33 -2.41
N GLN A 298 -15.16 -3.07 -2.04
CA GLN A 298 -14.28 -2.00 -2.47
C GLN A 298 -12.99 -1.92 -1.66
N MET A 299 -12.99 -2.36 -0.38
CA MET A 299 -11.82 -2.29 0.52
C MET A 299 -10.53 -2.87 -0.09
N PRO A 300 -10.55 -4.06 -0.74
CA PRO A 300 -9.36 -4.59 -1.39
C PRO A 300 -8.71 -3.64 -2.39
N PHE A 301 -9.52 -2.99 -3.21
CA PHE A 301 -9.04 -2.06 -4.24
C PHE A 301 -8.58 -0.73 -3.63
N LEU A 302 -9.26 -0.25 -2.59
CA LEU A 302 -8.83 0.93 -1.85
C LEU A 302 -7.45 0.73 -1.22
N LEU A 303 -7.25 -0.43 -0.57
CA LEU A 303 -5.95 -0.80 0.00
C LEU A 303 -4.88 -0.99 -1.08
N ALA A 304 -5.22 -1.62 -2.20
CA ALA A 304 -4.28 -1.78 -3.31
C ALA A 304 -3.79 -0.41 -3.82
N MET A 305 -4.69 0.55 -4.04
CA MET A 305 -4.33 1.90 -4.48
C MET A 305 -3.56 2.69 -3.41
N PHE A 306 -3.86 2.45 -2.13
CA PHE A 306 -3.15 3.06 -1.01
C PHE A 306 -1.66 2.72 -0.99
N TYR A 307 -1.29 1.51 -1.42
CA TYR A 307 0.11 1.10 -1.57
C TYR A 307 0.68 1.43 -2.95
N PHE A 308 -0.11 1.28 -4.01
CA PHE A 308 0.35 1.49 -5.38
C PHE A 308 0.75 2.94 -5.65
N PHE A 309 -0.12 3.92 -5.40
CA PHE A 309 0.16 5.32 -5.78
C PHE A 309 1.37 5.95 -5.07
N PRO A 310 1.59 5.75 -3.75
CA PRO A 310 2.79 6.30 -3.09
C PRO A 310 4.10 5.66 -3.55
N SER A 311 4.04 4.46 -4.13
CA SER A 311 5.21 3.67 -4.56
C SER A 311 5.45 3.73 -6.07
N SER A 312 4.51 4.29 -6.86
CA SER A 312 4.65 4.42 -8.31
C SER A 312 5.57 5.56 -8.70
N ILE A 313 6.76 5.24 -9.19
CA ILE A 313 7.71 6.24 -9.69
C ILE A 313 7.21 6.92 -10.98
N GLU A 314 6.35 6.26 -11.74
CA GLU A 314 5.76 6.76 -12.99
C GLU A 314 4.93 8.03 -12.77
N LEU A 315 4.45 8.26 -11.55
CA LEU A 315 3.68 9.46 -11.20
C LEU A 315 4.55 10.63 -10.74
N ARG A 316 5.85 10.39 -10.53
CA ARG A 316 6.79 11.38 -10.02
C ARG A 316 7.00 12.49 -11.05
N GLN A 317 6.81 13.75 -10.60
CA GLN A 317 6.91 14.96 -11.42
C GLN A 317 5.90 15.03 -12.57
N GLU A 318 4.87 14.17 -12.56
CA GLU A 318 3.78 14.22 -13.53
C GLU A 318 2.66 15.14 -13.07
N SER A 319 2.27 16.08 -13.92
CA SER A 319 1.29 17.10 -13.58
C SER A 319 -0.12 16.75 -14.04
N PHE A 320 -1.13 17.17 -13.26
CA PHE A 320 -2.52 17.07 -13.66
C PHE A 320 -3.37 18.18 -13.03
N LEU A 321 -4.11 18.93 -13.85
CA LEU A 321 -4.90 20.10 -13.43
C LEU A 321 -4.01 21.12 -12.68
N TRP A 322 -4.28 21.34 -11.39
CA TRP A 322 -3.50 22.22 -10.53
C TRP A 322 -2.36 21.53 -9.80
N ALA A 323 -2.37 20.16 -9.73
CA ALA A 323 -1.29 19.41 -9.14
C ALA A 323 -0.09 19.40 -10.07
N GLN A 324 1.05 19.86 -9.57
CA GLN A 324 2.31 19.90 -10.33
C GLN A 324 3.00 18.53 -10.34
N ASP A 325 2.73 17.71 -9.32
CA ASP A 325 3.29 16.38 -9.14
C ASP A 325 2.25 15.47 -8.49
N LEU A 326 1.84 14.41 -9.21
CA LEU A 326 0.85 13.44 -8.74
C LEU A 326 1.39 12.51 -7.65
N SER A 327 2.71 12.42 -7.49
CA SER A 327 3.34 11.57 -6.47
C SER A 327 3.42 12.23 -5.09
N THR A 328 3.18 13.54 -4.98
CA THR A 328 3.16 14.30 -3.72
C THR A 328 1.79 14.96 -3.51
N PHE A 329 1.61 15.66 -2.39
CA PHE A 329 0.37 16.39 -2.14
C PHE A 329 0.19 17.56 -3.11
N ASP A 330 -1.04 17.81 -3.52
CA ASP A 330 -1.41 18.96 -4.34
C ASP A 330 -1.76 20.16 -3.45
N THR A 331 -1.39 21.35 -3.91
CA THR A 331 -1.76 22.58 -3.23
C THR A 331 -1.78 23.76 -4.20
N ILE A 332 -2.48 24.81 -3.81
CA ILE A 332 -2.49 26.10 -4.51
C ILE A 332 -2.02 27.21 -3.55
N PRO A 333 -1.47 28.34 -4.05
CA PRO A 333 -0.93 29.38 -3.17
C PRO A 333 -1.90 29.91 -2.11
N LEU A 334 -3.22 29.89 -2.38
CA LEU A 334 -4.25 30.30 -1.43
C LEU A 334 -4.37 29.37 -0.21
N LEU A 335 -4.00 28.10 -0.35
CA LEU A 335 -4.11 27.05 0.65
C LEU A 335 -2.75 26.65 1.26
N THR A 336 -1.78 27.55 1.21
CA THR A 336 -0.47 27.41 1.85
C THR A 336 -0.22 28.53 2.84
N TRP A 337 0.49 28.22 3.92
CA TRP A 337 0.83 29.19 4.97
C TRP A 337 2.24 28.94 5.53
N ALA A 338 2.86 29.98 6.06
CA ALA A 338 4.25 29.95 6.51
C ALA A 338 4.48 29.14 7.81
N LYS A 339 3.44 28.97 8.64
CA LYS A 339 3.56 28.35 9.96
C LYS A 339 2.79 27.03 10.01
N SER A 340 3.48 25.94 10.35
CA SER A 340 2.83 24.63 10.46
C SER A 340 1.74 24.63 11.54
N ILE A 341 0.57 24.10 11.18
CA ILE A 341 -0.58 23.89 12.08
C ILE A 341 -0.57 22.41 12.51
N PRO A 342 -0.75 22.11 13.80
CA PRO A 342 -0.84 20.73 14.25
C PRO A 342 -1.86 19.92 13.45
N LEU A 343 -1.50 18.70 13.02
CA LEU A 343 -2.28 17.77 12.21
C LEU A 343 -2.52 18.19 10.74
N LEU A 344 -2.40 19.47 10.40
CA LEU A 344 -2.67 19.97 9.04
C LEU A 344 -1.39 20.32 8.28
N GLY A 345 -0.28 20.55 9.00
CA GLY A 345 0.97 20.99 8.38
C GLY A 345 0.91 22.45 7.93
N ASN A 346 1.56 22.76 6.84
CA ASN A 346 1.68 24.11 6.25
C ASN A 346 0.85 24.28 4.96
N HIS A 347 -0.01 23.33 4.62
CA HIS A 347 -0.80 23.32 3.40
C HIS A 347 -2.13 22.59 3.60
N LEU A 348 -3.03 22.78 2.64
CA LEU A 348 -4.24 22.00 2.50
C LEU A 348 -4.39 21.54 1.04
N SER A 349 -4.49 20.22 0.85
CA SER A 349 -4.61 19.60 -0.46
C SER A 349 -6.02 19.80 -1.03
N VAL A 350 -6.10 20.27 -2.27
CA VAL A 350 -7.38 20.49 -2.96
C VAL A 350 -8.09 19.17 -3.26
N PHE A 351 -7.35 18.14 -3.73
CA PHE A 351 -7.94 16.83 -3.97
C PHE A 351 -8.43 16.18 -2.68
N THR A 352 -7.76 16.41 -1.54
CA THR A 352 -8.21 15.93 -0.23
C THR A 352 -9.50 16.63 0.20
N ILE A 353 -9.65 17.93 -0.06
CA ILE A 353 -10.93 18.64 0.16
C ILE A 353 -12.03 18.02 -0.72
N LEU A 354 -11.78 17.84 -2.01
CA LEU A 354 -12.75 17.24 -2.93
C LEU A 354 -13.14 15.82 -2.53
N MET A 355 -12.17 15.00 -2.10
CA MET A 355 -12.42 13.68 -1.54
C MET A 355 -13.32 13.74 -0.30
N THR A 356 -13.03 14.66 0.62
CA THR A 356 -13.80 14.82 1.86
C THR A 356 -15.22 15.29 1.58
N VAL A 357 -15.38 16.32 0.74
CA VAL A 357 -16.70 16.84 0.35
C VAL A 357 -17.52 15.76 -0.37
N SER A 358 -16.92 15.04 -1.32
CA SER A 358 -17.61 13.95 -2.03
C SER A 358 -18.02 12.81 -1.09
N SER A 359 -17.18 12.48 -0.07
CA SER A 359 -17.51 11.46 0.94
C SER A 359 -18.67 11.88 1.83
N ILE A 360 -18.72 13.15 2.25
CA ILE A 360 -19.82 13.73 3.02
C ILE A 360 -21.11 13.74 2.18
N LEU A 361 -21.03 14.14 0.91
CA LEU A 361 -22.18 14.09 -0.01
C LEU A 361 -22.70 12.66 -0.16
N MET A 362 -21.80 11.69 -0.35
CA MET A 362 -22.18 10.28 -0.37
C MET A 362 -22.87 9.83 0.92
N ALA A 363 -22.35 10.21 2.09
CA ALA A 363 -22.98 9.91 3.38
C ALA A 363 -24.38 10.51 3.48
N LYS A 364 -24.57 11.74 3.00
CA LYS A 364 -25.87 12.46 3.04
C LYS A 364 -26.91 11.85 2.10
N PHE A 365 -26.49 11.47 0.87
CA PHE A 365 -27.41 10.97 -0.15
C PHE A 365 -27.52 9.44 -0.16
N ASN A 366 -26.69 8.73 0.63
CA ASN A 366 -26.80 7.29 0.73
C ASN A 366 -27.87 6.88 1.75
N PRO A 367 -29.02 6.31 1.31
CA PRO A 367 -30.09 5.91 2.20
C PRO A 367 -29.70 4.88 3.27
N GLN A 368 -28.65 4.11 3.00
CA GLN A 368 -28.14 3.08 3.93
C GLN A 368 -27.59 3.70 5.23
N MET A 369 -26.87 4.81 5.13
CA MET A 369 -26.29 5.49 6.28
C MET A 369 -27.38 6.18 7.12
N GLN A 370 -28.52 6.50 6.51
CA GLN A 370 -29.67 7.10 7.20
C GLN A 370 -30.59 6.08 7.86
N SER A 371 -30.51 4.80 7.49
CA SER A 371 -31.44 3.75 7.93
C SER A 371 -30.90 2.91 9.07
N GLN A 372 -29.70 3.17 9.59
CA GLN A 372 -29.18 2.41 10.72
C GLN A 372 -30.02 2.68 11.97
N PRO A 373 -30.56 1.62 12.61
CA PRO A 373 -31.35 1.79 13.82
C PRO A 373 -30.46 2.36 14.92
N SER A 374 -30.89 3.46 15.51
CA SER A 374 -30.26 4.02 16.70
C SER A 374 -30.55 3.06 17.86
N GLN A 375 -29.65 2.16 18.16
CA GLN A 375 -29.68 1.43 19.43
C GLN A 375 -29.34 2.40 20.55
N PRO A 376 -30.00 2.33 21.72
CA PRO A 376 -29.59 3.13 22.88
C PRO A 376 -28.11 2.91 23.19
N GLY A 377 -27.33 3.98 23.32
CA GLY A 377 -25.88 3.95 23.49
C GLY A 377 -25.06 3.95 22.19
N MET A 378 -25.65 3.82 21.01
CA MET A 378 -24.97 3.87 19.72
C MET A 378 -25.34 5.11 18.87
N GLU A 379 -25.87 6.15 19.49
CA GLU A 379 -26.28 7.38 18.79
C GLU A 379 -25.12 8.06 18.04
N MET A 380 -23.91 7.92 18.56
CA MET A 380 -22.70 8.44 17.90
C MET A 380 -22.43 7.80 16.54
N MET A 381 -22.82 6.53 16.34
CA MET A 381 -22.65 5.84 15.04
C MET A 381 -23.43 6.52 13.91
N LYS A 382 -24.52 7.23 14.21
CA LYS A 382 -25.27 8.02 13.24
C LYS A 382 -24.43 9.16 12.63
N TYR A 383 -23.53 9.74 13.41
CA TYR A 383 -22.68 10.85 12.99
C TYR A 383 -21.34 10.38 12.40
N MET A 384 -20.96 9.13 12.62
CA MET A 384 -19.69 8.54 12.14
C MET A 384 -19.45 8.76 10.63
N PRO A 385 -20.46 8.56 9.74
CA PRO A 385 -20.29 8.79 8.30
C PRO A 385 -19.95 10.23 7.92
N TYR A 386 -20.21 11.19 8.79
CA TYR A 386 -19.86 12.60 8.60
C TYR A 386 -18.55 12.98 9.26
N ILE A 387 -18.27 12.41 10.45
CA ILE A 387 -17.05 12.68 11.22
C ILE A 387 -15.85 12.00 10.56
N PHE A 388 -16.00 10.77 10.08
CA PHE A 388 -14.92 9.98 9.51
C PHE A 388 -14.28 10.62 8.26
N PRO A 389 -15.01 11.15 7.26
CA PRO A 389 -14.40 11.87 6.15
C PRO A 389 -13.64 13.13 6.59
N PHE A 390 -14.11 13.81 7.63
CA PHE A 390 -13.42 14.96 8.19
C PHE A 390 -12.10 14.56 8.88
N PHE A 391 -12.08 13.42 9.59
CA PHE A 391 -10.85 12.86 10.13
C PHE A 391 -9.88 12.45 9.01
N LEU A 392 -10.39 11.86 7.93
CA LEU A 392 -9.58 11.49 6.76
C LEU A 392 -8.95 12.72 6.07
N LEU A 393 -9.55 13.90 6.15
CA LEU A 393 -8.95 15.13 5.62
C LEU A 393 -7.59 15.39 6.25
N PHE A 394 -7.46 15.25 7.55
CA PHE A 394 -6.17 15.44 8.25
C PHE A 394 -5.18 14.33 7.90
N LEU A 395 -5.65 13.09 7.84
CA LEU A 395 -4.79 11.93 7.56
C LEU A 395 -4.24 11.97 6.13
N PHE A 396 -5.08 12.31 5.15
CA PHE A 396 -4.71 12.27 3.73
C PHE A 396 -4.17 13.60 3.18
N ASN A 397 -4.07 14.64 4.01
CA ASN A 397 -3.63 15.95 3.57
C ASN A 397 -2.23 15.99 2.94
N SER A 398 -1.31 15.15 3.46
CA SER A 398 0.06 15.02 2.95
C SER A 398 0.27 13.79 2.06
N PHE A 399 -0.80 13.09 1.68
CA PHE A 399 -0.70 11.95 0.77
C PHE A 399 -0.61 12.36 -0.69
N PRO A 400 -0.11 11.47 -1.58
CA PRO A 400 -0.02 11.75 -3.01
C PRO A 400 -1.35 12.20 -3.62
N ALA A 401 -1.28 13.23 -4.46
CA ALA A 401 -2.42 13.77 -5.20
C ALA A 401 -3.14 12.70 -6.02
N ALA A 402 -2.39 11.76 -6.62
CA ALA A 402 -2.95 10.62 -7.33
C ALA A 402 -3.90 9.77 -6.48
N LEU A 403 -3.55 9.53 -5.20
CA LEU A 403 -4.36 8.74 -4.28
C LEU A 403 -5.66 9.47 -3.89
N THR A 404 -5.56 10.73 -3.49
CA THR A 404 -6.71 11.54 -3.07
C THR A 404 -7.64 11.83 -4.25
N TYR A 405 -7.08 12.05 -5.45
CA TYR A 405 -7.84 12.14 -6.71
C TYR A 405 -8.58 10.83 -7.03
N TYR A 406 -7.93 9.68 -6.93
CA TYR A 406 -8.58 8.38 -7.09
C TYR A 406 -9.76 8.19 -6.14
N TYR A 407 -9.60 8.53 -4.85
CA TYR A 407 -10.70 8.44 -3.88
C TYR A 407 -11.86 9.37 -4.23
N PHE A 408 -11.56 10.60 -4.65
CA PHE A 408 -12.58 11.54 -5.15
C PHE A 408 -13.33 10.96 -6.34
N LEU A 409 -12.64 10.49 -7.37
CA LEU A 409 -13.23 9.86 -8.55
C LEU A 409 -14.07 8.63 -8.17
N SER A 410 -13.54 7.78 -7.32
CA SER A 410 -14.21 6.58 -6.82
C SER A 410 -15.56 6.93 -6.16
N ASN A 411 -15.61 8.00 -5.36
CA ASN A 411 -16.85 8.49 -4.75
C ASN A 411 -17.82 9.00 -5.82
N MET A 412 -17.36 9.84 -6.75
CA MET A 412 -18.20 10.42 -7.80
C MET A 412 -18.77 9.36 -8.72
N ILE A 413 -17.96 8.39 -9.15
CA ILE A 413 -18.44 7.28 -10.01
C ILE A 413 -19.43 6.41 -9.25
N THR A 414 -19.16 6.10 -7.96
CA THR A 414 -20.11 5.34 -7.12
C THR A 414 -21.43 6.06 -6.97
N PHE A 415 -21.41 7.39 -6.76
CA PHE A 415 -22.61 8.21 -6.70
C PHE A 415 -23.40 8.16 -8.02
N GLY A 416 -22.70 8.31 -9.15
CA GLY A 416 -23.30 8.18 -10.49
C GLY A 416 -23.91 6.80 -10.73
N GLN A 417 -23.20 5.72 -10.41
CA GLN A 417 -23.70 4.35 -10.51
C GLN A 417 -24.95 4.14 -9.64
N GLN A 418 -24.92 4.61 -8.40
CA GLN A 418 -26.06 4.51 -7.49
C GLN A 418 -27.27 5.28 -8.00
N PHE A 419 -27.07 6.47 -8.54
CA PHE A 419 -28.14 7.28 -9.14
C PHE A 419 -28.77 6.56 -10.34
N VAL A 420 -27.96 6.06 -11.27
CA VAL A 420 -28.43 5.33 -12.46
C VAL A 420 -29.19 4.06 -12.06
N ILE A 421 -28.64 3.27 -11.15
CA ILE A 421 -29.27 2.01 -10.71
C ILE A 421 -30.59 2.30 -9.99
N ASN A 422 -30.63 3.27 -9.08
CA ASN A 422 -31.87 3.62 -8.37
C ASN A 422 -32.95 4.15 -9.32
N LYS A 423 -32.59 4.94 -10.34
CA LYS A 423 -33.58 5.55 -11.25
C LYS A 423 -34.10 4.61 -12.31
N PHE A 424 -33.28 3.71 -12.86
CA PHE A 424 -33.60 2.94 -14.05
C PHE A 424 -33.79 1.44 -13.80
N PHE A 425 -33.27 0.91 -12.69
CA PHE A 425 -33.26 -0.54 -12.43
C PHE A 425 -33.99 -0.95 -11.15
N ILE A 426 -34.33 -0.01 -10.27
CA ILE A 426 -35.01 -0.30 -9.01
C ILE A 426 -36.45 0.21 -9.10
N ASP A 427 -37.39 -0.71 -9.03
CA ASP A 427 -38.83 -0.44 -8.89
C ASP A 427 -39.23 -0.75 -7.44
N GLU A 428 -39.49 0.29 -6.65
CA GLU A 428 -39.86 0.15 -5.24
C GLU A 428 -41.23 -0.53 -5.04
N GLU A 429 -42.17 -0.37 -5.99
CA GLU A 429 -43.48 -1.04 -5.91
C GLU A 429 -43.37 -2.54 -6.13
N GLN A 430 -42.59 -2.97 -7.12
CA GLN A 430 -42.32 -4.40 -7.34
C GLN A 430 -41.58 -5.01 -6.15
N ILE A 431 -40.61 -4.28 -5.57
CA ILE A 431 -39.91 -4.73 -4.36
C ILE A 431 -40.89 -4.91 -3.21
N LYS A 432 -41.82 -3.97 -2.99
CA LYS A 432 -42.85 -4.06 -1.94
C LYS A 432 -43.70 -5.30 -2.09
N VAL A 433 -44.22 -5.56 -3.30
CA VAL A 433 -44.98 -6.77 -3.59
C VAL A 433 -44.16 -8.04 -3.29
N GLN A 434 -42.90 -8.08 -3.73
CA GLN A 434 -42.02 -9.23 -3.49
C GLN A 434 -41.78 -9.47 -2.00
N LEU A 435 -41.63 -8.41 -1.20
CA LEU A 435 -41.43 -8.50 0.24
C LEU A 435 -42.68 -9.03 0.94
N GLU A 436 -43.88 -8.58 0.54
CA GLU A 436 -45.17 -9.07 1.05
C GLU A 436 -45.40 -10.56 0.71
N GLU A 437 -45.08 -10.98 -0.51
CA GLU A 437 -45.09 -12.39 -0.88
C GLU A 437 -44.15 -13.25 -0.06
N ASN A 438 -42.95 -12.75 0.18
CA ASN A 438 -41.95 -13.47 0.99
C ASN A 438 -42.39 -13.66 2.44
N LYS A 439 -43.12 -12.69 3.04
CA LYS A 439 -43.69 -12.81 4.38
C LYS A 439 -44.66 -13.98 4.50
N LYS A 440 -45.34 -14.36 3.41
CA LYS A 440 -46.32 -15.47 3.34
C LYS A 440 -45.64 -16.84 3.20
N LYS A 441 -44.36 -16.89 2.79
CA LYS A 441 -43.62 -18.14 2.59
C LYS A 441 -43.00 -18.64 3.90
N PRO A 442 -42.93 -19.98 4.13
CA PRO A 442 -42.26 -20.52 5.29
C PRO A 442 -40.77 -20.10 5.28
N VAL A 443 -40.29 -19.55 6.40
CA VAL A 443 -38.91 -19.05 6.55
C VAL A 443 -37.95 -20.22 6.48
N LYS A 444 -37.15 -20.33 5.43
CA LYS A 444 -35.98 -21.21 5.39
C LYS A 444 -34.84 -20.55 6.19
N LYS A 445 -34.71 -20.94 7.48
CA LYS A 445 -33.60 -20.48 8.29
C LYS A 445 -32.26 -20.90 7.65
N SER A 446 -31.36 -19.97 7.39
CA SER A 446 -30.02 -20.33 6.94
C SER A 446 -29.25 -21.04 8.06
N LYS A 447 -28.29 -21.92 7.73
CA LYS A 447 -27.44 -22.61 8.71
C LYS A 447 -26.75 -21.63 9.67
N TRP A 448 -26.45 -20.43 9.19
CA TRP A 448 -25.83 -19.35 9.99
C TRP A 448 -26.82 -18.72 10.98
N ALA A 449 -28.07 -18.47 10.54
CA ALA A 449 -29.12 -17.95 11.42
C ALA A 449 -29.47 -18.93 12.54
N THR A 450 -29.48 -20.24 12.25
CA THR A 450 -29.69 -21.30 13.25
C THR A 450 -28.55 -21.31 14.28
N LYS A 451 -27.31 -21.19 13.83
CA LYS A 451 -26.14 -21.15 14.72
C LYS A 451 -26.11 -19.91 15.62
N MET A 452 -26.50 -18.75 15.08
CA MET A 452 -26.62 -17.52 15.88
C MET A 452 -27.72 -17.61 16.92
N GLU A 453 -28.86 -18.23 16.58
CA GLU A 453 -29.96 -18.45 17.53
C GLU A 453 -29.53 -19.39 18.67
N GLU A 454 -28.72 -20.42 18.38
CA GLU A 454 -28.14 -21.29 19.40
C GLU A 454 -27.15 -20.54 20.33
N VAL A 455 -26.28 -19.72 19.77
CA VAL A 455 -25.35 -18.89 20.55
C VAL A 455 -26.12 -17.91 21.45
N TYR A 456 -27.18 -17.30 20.94
CA TYR A 456 -28.05 -16.41 21.74
C TYR A 456 -28.76 -17.13 22.87
N LYS A 457 -29.27 -18.35 22.61
CA LYS A 457 -29.90 -19.20 23.68
C LYS A 457 -28.90 -19.56 24.76
N LEU A 458 -27.68 -19.92 24.39
CA LEU A 458 -26.60 -20.24 25.34
C LEU A 458 -26.22 -19.01 26.19
N GLN A 459 -26.11 -17.83 25.59
CA GLN A 459 -25.84 -16.59 26.35
C GLN A 459 -26.98 -16.23 27.33
N GLN A 460 -28.22 -16.43 26.94
CA GLN A 460 -29.36 -16.21 27.83
C GLN A 460 -29.37 -17.21 29.01
N GLN A 461 -29.05 -18.47 28.74
CA GLN A 461 -28.95 -19.49 29.82
C GLN A 461 -27.82 -19.11 30.81
N GLN A 462 -26.69 -18.64 30.32
CA GLN A 462 -25.59 -18.16 31.16
C GLN A 462 -25.96 -16.94 31.99
N GLN A 463 -26.66 -15.97 31.43
CA GLN A 463 -27.15 -14.78 32.17
C GLN A 463 -28.21 -15.14 33.23
N MET A 464 -29.09 -16.06 32.92
CA MET A 464 -30.07 -16.55 33.90
C MET A 464 -29.44 -17.36 35.05
N GLN A 465 -28.35 -18.08 34.78
CA GLN A 465 -27.59 -18.78 35.83
C GLN A 465 -26.76 -17.82 36.72
N GLN A 466 -26.25 -16.72 36.13
CA GLN A 466 -25.55 -15.67 36.90
C GLN A 466 -26.51 -14.85 37.78
N LYS A 467 -27.78 -14.64 37.36
CA LYS A 467 -28.78 -13.95 38.19
C LYS A 467 -29.37 -14.83 39.30
N LYS A 468 -29.13 -16.13 39.28
CA LYS A 468 -29.57 -17.08 40.32
C LYS A 468 -28.48 -17.38 41.35
N LYS A 469 -27.26 -16.92 41.13
CA LYS A 469 -26.19 -16.85 42.14
C LYS A 469 -26.14 -15.46 42.76
#